data_93b748ccf45ae5258dd613e31c201f7f
#
_entry.id   93b748ccf45ae5258dd613e31c201f7f
#
_cell.length_a   1.000
_cell.length_b   1.000
_cell.length_c   1.000
_cell.angle_alpha   90.00
_cell.angle_beta   90.00
_cell.angle_gamma   90.00
#
_symmetry.space_group_name_H-M   'P 1'
#
loop_
_entity.id
_entity.type
_entity.pdbx_description
1 polymer ?
#
loop_
_entity_poly.entity_id
_entity_poly.type
_entity_poly.pdbx_seq_one_letter_code
_entity_poly.pdbx_strand_id
1 'polypeptide(L)'
;MISLSRLSQRFCGISFALLTSFSVVTFSVESEGSQLKINPRVVKKEVKENFELEESNLHISANTLSFKDVFQEFDVEGSIIIYDSSRKKVYEHNSRRNFTAFLPASTFKILNTLIALETGVIQDDVSVLTWDGIKRDFDVWNQDTNLRKAFKNSTVWFYQVLARKIGNERMQEFVNQVGYGNRRIGKPENIDNFWLKGDLRITPRQQIRFLQKVRSGKLPFSKRNLNLLKDIMIVEKTPNYILRGKTGWVNKTGWFVGYLEQNNQVYYFATNIEMTDAKLAPARIQITRRCLKRLGLL
;
A
#
# COMPACT_ATOMS: atom_id res chain seq x y z
N MET A 1 -23.44 -41.92 -57.26
CA MET A 1 -23.23 -40.64 -57.96
C MET A 1 -23.96 -39.58 -57.18
N ILE A 2 -23.31 -38.89 -56.36
CA ILE A 2 -23.86 -37.72 -55.64
C ILE A 2 -22.79 -36.65 -55.61
N SER A 3 -23.18 -35.47 -56.12
CA SER A 3 -22.37 -34.28 -56.34
C SER A 3 -21.98 -33.59 -55.03
N LEU A 4 -20.73 -33.21 -54.88
CA LEU A 4 -20.22 -32.36 -53.83
C LEU A 4 -20.33 -30.88 -54.23
N SER A 5 -21.22 -30.16 -53.54
CA SER A 5 -21.29 -28.71 -53.60
C SER A 5 -20.38 -28.08 -52.52
N ARG A 6 -19.59 -27.12 -52.96
CA ARG A 6 -18.65 -26.35 -52.14
C ARG A 6 -19.40 -25.43 -51.16
N LEU A 7 -19.07 -25.55 -49.86
CA LEU A 7 -19.42 -24.54 -48.87
C LEU A 7 -18.19 -23.65 -48.66
N SER A 8 -18.35 -22.37 -48.98
CA SER A 8 -17.38 -21.31 -48.61
C SER A 8 -17.45 -21.04 -47.13
N GLN A 9 -16.42 -21.32 -46.37
CA GLN A 9 -16.31 -20.89 -44.97
C GLN A 9 -15.96 -19.40 -44.92
N ARG A 10 -16.89 -18.61 -44.42
CA ARG A 10 -16.63 -17.24 -43.98
C ARG A 10 -15.94 -17.31 -42.61
N PHE A 11 -14.74 -16.79 -42.54
CA PHE A 11 -14.03 -16.62 -41.28
C PHE A 11 -14.71 -15.52 -40.44
N CYS A 12 -15.19 -15.89 -39.26
CA CYS A 12 -15.68 -14.97 -38.25
C CYS A 12 -14.53 -14.75 -37.26
N GLY A 13 -13.93 -13.57 -37.27
CA GLY A 13 -12.93 -13.17 -36.28
C GLY A 13 -13.59 -12.98 -34.92
N ILE A 14 -13.14 -13.71 -33.92
CA ILE A 14 -13.59 -13.54 -32.52
C ILE A 14 -12.68 -12.51 -31.88
N SER A 15 -13.23 -11.33 -31.57
CA SER A 15 -12.55 -10.33 -30.77
C SER A 15 -12.90 -10.53 -29.29
N PHE A 16 -11.91 -10.79 -28.46
CA PHE A 16 -12.06 -10.76 -27.01
C PHE A 16 -11.68 -9.37 -26.49
N ALA A 17 -12.63 -8.69 -25.89
CA ALA A 17 -12.40 -7.46 -25.16
C ALA A 17 -12.29 -7.76 -23.67
N LEU A 18 -11.13 -7.51 -23.07
CA LEU A 18 -10.97 -7.47 -21.62
C LEU A 18 -11.20 -6.03 -21.16
N LEU A 19 -12.32 -5.80 -20.52
CA LEU A 19 -12.63 -4.53 -19.86
C LEU A 19 -11.87 -4.46 -18.53
N THR A 20 -10.73 -3.80 -18.51
CA THR A 20 -10.21 -3.19 -17.30
C THR A 20 -10.69 -1.75 -17.26
N SER A 21 -11.04 -1.27 -16.08
CA SER A 21 -11.80 -0.05 -15.85
C SER A 21 -11.12 1.25 -16.32
N PHE A 22 -10.70 1.41 -17.56
CA PHE A 22 -10.34 2.67 -18.22
C PHE A 22 -9.51 2.53 -19.50
N SER A 23 -9.39 1.33 -20.09
CA SER A 23 -8.80 1.24 -21.44
C SER A 23 -9.30 -0.03 -22.14
N VAL A 24 -9.83 0.15 -23.34
CA VAL A 24 -10.12 -0.96 -24.25
C VAL A 24 -8.83 -1.30 -24.97
N VAL A 25 -8.24 -2.43 -24.64
CA VAL A 25 -7.11 -2.99 -25.39
C VAL A 25 -7.66 -3.95 -26.41
N THR A 26 -7.62 -3.57 -27.69
CA THR A 26 -8.00 -4.43 -28.81
C THR A 26 -6.78 -5.20 -29.29
N PHE A 27 -6.86 -6.52 -29.24
CA PHE A 27 -5.86 -7.40 -29.83
C PHE A 27 -6.35 -7.88 -31.21
N SER A 28 -5.56 -7.66 -32.25
CA SER A 28 -5.74 -8.34 -33.52
C SER A 28 -5.06 -9.70 -33.45
N VAL A 29 -5.83 -10.77 -33.62
CA VAL A 29 -5.32 -12.13 -33.66
C VAL A 29 -5.32 -12.59 -35.10
N GLU A 30 -4.17 -12.74 -35.72
CA GLU A 30 -4.01 -13.50 -36.94
C GLU A 30 -3.79 -14.97 -36.57
N SER A 31 -4.66 -15.85 -37.06
CA SER A 31 -4.61 -17.27 -36.78
C SER A 31 -3.85 -18.01 -37.88
N GLU A 32 -2.62 -18.42 -37.60
CA GLU A 32 -2.03 -19.59 -38.22
C GLU A 32 -1.77 -20.66 -37.15
N GLY A 33 -2.44 -21.79 -37.27
CA GLY A 33 -2.19 -23.09 -36.67
C GLY A 33 -1.71 -23.15 -35.20
N SER A 34 -2.65 -23.37 -34.31
CA SER A 34 -2.51 -24.14 -33.04
C SER A 34 -1.46 -23.78 -31.99
N GLN A 35 -1.12 -22.53 -31.73
CA GLN A 35 -0.70 -22.07 -30.38
C GLN A 35 -0.64 -20.54 -30.34
N LEU A 36 -1.36 -19.92 -29.36
CA LEU A 36 -1.28 -18.50 -29.06
C LEU A 36 0.11 -18.18 -28.45
N LYS A 37 1.03 -17.66 -29.23
CA LYS A 37 2.30 -17.13 -28.70
C LYS A 37 2.12 -15.64 -28.38
N ILE A 38 1.84 -15.34 -27.12
CA ILE A 38 1.89 -13.97 -26.61
C ILE A 38 3.36 -13.56 -26.48
N ASN A 39 3.78 -12.50 -27.16
CA ASN A 39 5.13 -12.00 -27.05
C ASN A 39 5.35 -11.29 -25.71
N PRO A 40 6.13 -11.89 -24.77
CA PRO A 40 6.28 -11.34 -23.41
C PRO A 40 7.00 -9.99 -23.37
N ARG A 41 7.69 -9.57 -24.44
CA ARG A 41 8.34 -8.26 -24.53
C ARG A 41 7.34 -7.14 -24.84
N VAL A 42 6.31 -7.41 -25.66
CA VAL A 42 5.26 -6.44 -25.98
C VAL A 42 4.39 -6.19 -24.76
N VAL A 43 3.96 -7.24 -24.08
CA VAL A 43 3.17 -7.13 -22.83
C VAL A 43 3.95 -6.38 -21.73
N LYS A 44 5.27 -6.61 -21.58
CA LYS A 44 6.10 -5.86 -20.64
C LYS A 44 6.24 -4.39 -20.98
N LYS A 45 6.30 -4.05 -22.28
CA LYS A 45 6.43 -2.66 -22.73
C LYS A 45 5.12 -1.90 -22.51
N GLU A 46 3.98 -2.47 -22.89
CA GLU A 46 2.66 -1.85 -22.69
C GLU A 46 2.29 -1.70 -21.21
N VAL A 47 2.61 -2.70 -20.38
CA VAL A 47 2.42 -2.61 -18.92
C VAL A 47 3.31 -1.53 -18.32
N LYS A 48 4.53 -1.34 -18.82
CA LYS A 48 5.44 -0.28 -18.36
C LYS A 48 4.96 1.10 -18.80
N GLU A 49 4.55 1.27 -20.06
CA GLU A 49 4.00 2.53 -20.59
C GLU A 49 2.68 2.92 -19.92
N ASN A 50 1.77 1.98 -19.67
CA ASN A 50 0.55 2.23 -18.90
C ASN A 50 0.85 2.55 -17.44
N PHE A 51 1.89 1.98 -16.86
CA PHE A 51 2.35 2.29 -15.50
C PHE A 51 2.94 3.70 -15.42
N GLU A 52 3.72 4.12 -16.43
CA GLU A 52 4.29 5.49 -16.54
C GLU A 52 3.20 6.54 -16.88
N LEU A 53 2.18 6.19 -17.68
CA LEU A 53 1.02 7.04 -17.96
C LEU A 53 0.12 7.23 -16.74
N GLU A 54 -0.07 6.21 -15.91
CA GLU A 54 -0.77 6.36 -14.63
C GLU A 54 0.04 7.20 -13.63
N GLU A 55 1.37 7.20 -13.70
CA GLU A 55 2.21 8.10 -12.90
C GLU A 55 2.11 9.56 -13.36
N SER A 56 2.04 9.80 -14.66
CA SER A 56 1.92 11.16 -15.22
C SER A 56 0.55 11.79 -14.98
N ASN A 57 -0.53 11.01 -14.94
CA ASN A 57 -1.88 11.50 -14.71
C ASN A 57 -2.17 11.95 -13.26
N LEU A 58 -1.24 11.77 -12.31
CA LEU A 58 -1.30 12.39 -10.99
C LEU A 58 -0.78 13.84 -10.96
N HIS A 59 -0.33 14.37 -12.10
CA HIS A 59 0.05 15.78 -12.27
C HIS A 59 -1.18 16.64 -12.61
N ILE A 60 -2.15 16.76 -11.72
CA ILE A 60 -3.23 17.73 -11.90
C ILE A 60 -3.12 18.83 -10.87
N SER A 61 -2.77 20.00 -11.40
CA SER A 61 -2.97 21.33 -10.83
C SER A 61 -2.53 21.50 -9.37
N ALA A 62 -1.31 21.95 -9.19
CA ALA A 62 -0.86 22.59 -7.97
C ALA A 62 -1.73 23.81 -7.68
N ASN A 63 -2.74 23.66 -6.84
CA ASN A 63 -3.35 24.81 -6.22
C ASN A 63 -2.45 25.24 -5.05
N THR A 64 -2.23 26.50 -4.91
CA THR A 64 -1.28 27.26 -4.10
C THR A 64 -1.32 27.07 -2.58
N LEU A 65 -1.87 25.98 -2.06
CA LEU A 65 -1.84 25.70 -0.64
C LEU A 65 -0.49 25.11 -0.25
N SER A 66 0.39 25.94 0.29
CA SER A 66 1.70 25.50 0.78
C SER A 66 1.58 24.87 2.16
N PHE A 67 2.28 23.76 2.36
CA PHE A 67 2.49 23.15 3.69
C PHE A 67 3.92 23.40 4.23
N LYS A 68 4.71 24.22 3.54
CA LYS A 68 6.12 24.45 3.88
C LYS A 68 6.30 24.94 5.32
N ASP A 69 5.51 25.91 5.74
CA ASP A 69 5.52 26.48 7.08
C ASP A 69 5.16 25.44 8.16
N VAL A 70 4.27 24.48 7.86
CA VAL A 70 3.96 23.39 8.79
C VAL A 70 5.21 22.55 9.09
N PHE A 71 6.05 22.25 8.09
CA PHE A 71 7.30 21.52 8.31
C PHE A 71 8.33 22.37 9.05
N GLN A 72 8.41 23.68 8.74
CA GLN A 72 9.30 24.63 9.42
C GLN A 72 8.99 24.76 10.91
N GLU A 73 7.70 24.77 11.32
CA GLU A 73 7.29 24.82 12.73
C GLU A 73 7.83 23.63 13.57
N PHE A 74 8.08 22.48 12.95
CA PHE A 74 8.61 21.29 13.61
C PHE A 74 10.13 21.13 13.44
N ASP A 75 10.77 22.04 12.69
CA ASP A 75 12.19 21.97 12.32
C ASP A 75 12.57 20.57 11.77
N VAL A 76 11.79 20.07 10.82
CA VAL A 76 12.02 18.77 10.21
C VAL A 76 12.00 18.83 8.69
N GLU A 77 12.95 18.15 8.09
CA GLU A 77 12.91 17.83 6.67
C GLU A 77 11.91 16.70 6.40
N GLY A 78 11.10 16.87 5.35
CA GLY A 78 10.12 15.85 5.07
C GLY A 78 9.26 16.12 3.84
N SER A 79 8.25 15.31 3.69
CA SER A 79 7.21 15.46 2.67
C SER A 79 5.86 14.97 3.17
N ILE A 80 4.83 15.48 2.56
CA ILE A 80 3.48 14.96 2.68
C ILE A 80 2.82 14.96 1.31
N ILE A 81 2.03 13.94 1.04
CA ILE A 81 1.08 13.88 -0.06
C ILE A 81 -0.29 13.54 0.50
N ILE A 82 -1.31 14.33 0.12
CA ILE A 82 -2.71 14.10 0.45
C ILE A 82 -3.48 14.00 -0.87
N TYR A 83 -4.20 12.91 -1.05
CA TYR A 83 -5.03 12.68 -2.24
C TYR A 83 -6.51 12.71 -1.87
N ASP A 84 -7.23 13.69 -2.42
CA ASP A 84 -8.68 13.79 -2.37
C ASP A 84 -9.29 12.90 -3.45
N SER A 85 -9.92 11.80 -3.04
CA SER A 85 -10.46 10.82 -3.98
C SER A 85 -11.70 11.30 -4.72
N SER A 86 -12.47 12.22 -4.15
CA SER A 86 -13.69 12.75 -4.75
C SER A 86 -13.40 13.74 -5.86
N ARG A 87 -12.43 14.64 -5.62
CA ARG A 87 -12.01 15.67 -6.58
C ARG A 87 -10.85 15.21 -7.46
N LYS A 88 -10.29 14.02 -7.23
CA LYS A 88 -9.07 13.51 -7.87
C LYS A 88 -7.91 14.52 -7.77
N LYS A 89 -7.80 15.21 -6.64
CA LYS A 89 -6.84 16.30 -6.42
C LYS A 89 -5.74 15.88 -5.46
N VAL A 90 -4.50 16.26 -5.79
CA VAL A 90 -3.33 16.07 -4.95
C VAL A 90 -2.94 17.39 -4.30
N TYR A 91 -2.69 17.35 -2.99
CA TYR A 91 -2.06 18.41 -2.22
C TYR A 91 -0.76 17.85 -1.69
N GLU A 92 0.36 18.52 -1.90
CA GLU A 92 1.65 17.98 -1.50
C GLU A 92 2.67 19.03 -1.07
N HIS A 93 3.62 18.61 -0.25
CA HIS A 93 4.85 19.31 0.05
C HIS A 93 6.03 18.41 -0.30
N ASN A 94 7.10 18.98 -0.87
CA ASN A 94 8.32 18.31 -1.30
C ASN A 94 8.04 17.12 -2.24
N SER A 95 7.59 17.46 -3.45
CA SER A 95 7.23 16.48 -4.49
C SER A 95 8.39 15.51 -4.78
N ARG A 96 9.65 16.00 -4.84
CA ARG A 96 10.83 15.15 -5.04
C ARG A 96 10.90 14.01 -4.02
N ARG A 97 10.69 14.32 -2.73
CA ARG A 97 10.69 13.32 -1.67
C ARG A 97 9.50 12.36 -1.78
N ASN A 98 8.36 12.83 -2.29
CA ASN A 98 7.18 11.98 -2.52
C ASN A 98 7.39 10.94 -3.63
N PHE A 99 8.37 11.13 -4.52
CA PHE A 99 8.83 10.13 -5.49
C PHE A 99 10.03 9.30 -5.01
N THR A 100 10.65 9.67 -3.91
CA THR A 100 11.80 8.93 -3.35
C THR A 100 11.32 7.69 -2.58
N ALA A 101 11.99 6.57 -2.80
CA ALA A 101 11.64 5.30 -2.17
C ALA A 101 12.44 5.06 -0.88
N PHE A 102 11.75 4.71 0.21
CA PHE A 102 12.32 4.48 1.54
C PHE A 102 11.96 3.09 2.06
N LEU A 103 12.66 2.62 3.09
CA LEU A 103 12.23 1.46 3.87
C LEU A 103 10.82 1.71 4.43
N PRO A 104 9.87 0.78 4.29
CA PRO A 104 8.51 0.98 4.78
C PRO A 104 8.40 1.00 6.30
N ALA A 105 9.36 0.41 7.01
CA ALA A 105 9.31 0.26 8.46
C ALA A 105 7.98 -0.38 8.90
N SER A 106 7.41 0.09 10.03
CA SER A 106 6.15 -0.44 10.54
C SER A 106 4.91 -0.12 9.70
N THR A 107 5.00 0.65 8.60
CA THR A 107 3.86 0.78 7.67
C THR A 107 3.61 -0.52 6.91
N PHE A 108 4.62 -1.38 6.74
CA PHE A 108 4.48 -2.71 6.17
C PHE A 108 3.54 -3.61 6.99
N LYS A 109 3.33 -3.32 8.28
CA LYS A 109 2.42 -4.07 9.15
C LYS A 109 0.98 -4.09 8.61
N ILE A 110 0.57 -3.09 7.80
CA ILE A 110 -0.73 -3.08 7.13
C ILE A 110 -0.84 -4.30 6.19
N LEU A 111 0.15 -4.53 5.35
CA LEU A 111 0.16 -5.67 4.44
C LEU A 111 0.44 -6.99 5.18
N ASN A 112 1.39 -7.01 6.12
CA ASN A 112 1.71 -8.20 6.90
C ASN A 112 0.48 -8.72 7.68
N THR A 113 -0.34 -7.81 8.26
CA THR A 113 -1.60 -8.17 8.92
C THR A 113 -2.56 -8.87 7.96
N LEU A 114 -2.76 -8.32 6.75
CA LEU A 114 -3.64 -8.94 5.75
C LEU A 114 -3.15 -10.33 5.35
N ILE A 115 -1.85 -10.48 5.09
CA ILE A 115 -1.25 -11.76 4.71
C ILE A 115 -1.39 -12.78 5.86
N ALA A 116 -1.10 -12.38 7.10
CA ALA A 116 -1.21 -13.27 8.25
C ALA A 116 -2.64 -13.78 8.49
N LEU A 117 -3.64 -12.89 8.31
CA LEU A 117 -5.05 -13.26 8.42
C LEU A 117 -5.49 -14.15 7.25
N GLU A 118 -5.09 -13.84 6.01
CA GLU A 118 -5.51 -14.57 4.81
C GLU A 118 -4.88 -15.97 4.75
N THR A 119 -3.66 -16.11 5.23
CA THR A 119 -2.95 -17.40 5.30
C THR A 119 -3.33 -18.24 6.54
N GLY A 120 -4.20 -17.72 7.42
CA GLY A 120 -4.60 -18.39 8.64
C GLY A 120 -3.50 -18.49 9.71
N VAL A 121 -2.38 -17.78 9.55
CA VAL A 121 -1.28 -17.73 10.54
C VAL A 121 -1.76 -17.10 11.84
N ILE A 122 -2.71 -16.17 11.75
CA ILE A 122 -3.49 -15.67 12.87
C ILE A 122 -4.96 -15.59 12.45
N GLN A 123 -5.89 -15.97 13.34
CA GLN A 123 -7.30 -16.11 12.96
C GLN A 123 -8.08 -14.80 13.06
N ASP A 124 -7.72 -13.96 14.04
CA ASP A 124 -8.41 -12.70 14.33
C ASP A 124 -7.48 -11.71 15.04
N ASP A 125 -8.05 -10.58 15.43
CA ASP A 125 -7.31 -9.49 16.09
C ASP A 125 -7.18 -9.63 17.61
N VAL A 126 -7.88 -10.58 18.21
CA VAL A 126 -7.81 -10.89 19.64
C VAL A 126 -6.91 -12.10 19.94
N SER A 127 -6.51 -12.85 18.91
CA SER A 127 -5.56 -13.97 19.03
C SER A 127 -4.23 -13.52 19.63
N VAL A 128 -3.84 -14.13 20.74
CA VAL A 128 -2.65 -13.76 21.52
C VAL A 128 -1.43 -14.58 21.10
N LEU A 129 -0.28 -13.93 20.99
CA LEU A 129 1.03 -14.58 20.97
C LEU A 129 1.72 -14.32 22.31
N THR A 130 2.29 -15.40 22.87
CA THR A 130 3.09 -15.33 24.09
C THR A 130 4.41 -14.63 23.84
N TRP A 131 4.76 -13.74 24.74
CA TRP A 131 6.05 -13.05 24.74
C TRP A 131 7.19 -14.04 24.95
N ASP A 132 8.29 -13.82 24.24
CA ASP A 132 9.47 -14.69 24.26
C ASP A 132 10.40 -14.47 25.48
N GLY A 133 10.01 -13.61 26.43
CA GLY A 133 10.80 -13.29 27.60
C GLY A 133 11.97 -12.33 27.35
N ILE A 134 12.25 -11.96 26.10
CA ILE A 134 13.35 -11.05 25.75
C ILE A 134 12.93 -9.61 26.03
N LYS A 135 13.61 -8.94 26.96
CA LYS A 135 13.38 -7.54 27.30
C LYS A 135 13.83 -6.64 26.15
N ARG A 136 12.93 -5.75 25.70
CA ARG A 136 13.15 -4.75 24.65
C ARG A 136 12.96 -3.34 25.21
N ASP A 137 13.44 -2.33 24.51
CA ASP A 137 13.44 -0.92 24.96
C ASP A 137 12.04 -0.33 25.19
N PHE A 138 11.00 -0.88 24.56
CA PHE A 138 9.63 -0.44 24.74
C PHE A 138 8.89 -1.39 25.69
N ASP A 139 8.57 -0.95 26.89
CA ASP A 139 7.91 -1.79 27.93
C ASP A 139 6.61 -2.44 27.43
N VAL A 140 5.85 -1.72 26.59
CA VAL A 140 4.61 -2.23 25.97
C VAL A 140 4.84 -3.44 25.05
N TRP A 141 6.09 -3.76 24.69
CA TRP A 141 6.47 -4.93 23.91
C TRP A 141 6.86 -6.16 24.76
N ASN A 142 7.06 -5.96 26.06
CA ASN A 142 7.57 -6.97 26.99
C ASN A 142 6.42 -7.70 27.71
N GLN A 143 5.45 -8.17 26.95
CA GLN A 143 4.27 -8.87 27.45
C GLN A 143 3.56 -9.63 26.34
N ASP A 144 2.73 -10.58 26.70
CA ASP A 144 1.79 -11.24 25.82
C ASP A 144 0.91 -10.19 25.12
N THR A 145 0.68 -10.37 23.85
CA THR A 145 -0.08 -9.38 23.08
C THR A 145 -0.87 -10.01 21.95
N ASN A 146 -1.99 -9.38 21.61
CA ASN A 146 -2.80 -9.76 20.45
C ASN A 146 -2.52 -8.85 19.24
N LEU A 147 -3.05 -9.24 18.08
CA LEU A 147 -2.82 -8.54 16.82
C LEU A 147 -3.22 -7.05 16.89
N ARG A 148 -4.38 -6.72 17.51
CA ARG A 148 -4.85 -5.32 17.64
C ARG A 148 -3.88 -4.48 18.47
N LYS A 149 -3.46 -4.96 19.63
CA LYS A 149 -2.47 -4.28 20.49
C LYS A 149 -1.10 -4.18 19.80
N ALA A 150 -0.66 -5.28 19.16
CA ALA A 150 0.62 -5.31 18.45
C ALA A 150 0.66 -4.32 17.27
N PHE A 151 -0.45 -4.15 16.52
CA PHE A 151 -0.57 -3.15 15.46
C PHE A 151 -0.48 -1.73 16.02
N LYS A 152 -1.29 -1.44 17.07
CA LYS A 152 -1.32 -0.12 17.74
C LYS A 152 0.06 0.26 18.29
N ASN A 153 0.70 -0.65 19.01
CA ASN A 153 1.99 -0.42 19.67
C ASN A 153 3.19 -0.63 18.73
N SER A 154 2.95 -0.98 17.47
CA SER A 154 4.02 -1.31 16.51
C SER A 154 4.97 -2.42 16.98
N THR A 155 4.49 -3.39 17.74
CA THR A 155 5.29 -4.46 18.35
C THR A 155 6.04 -5.24 17.29
N VAL A 156 7.37 -5.11 17.25
CA VAL A 156 8.19 -5.66 16.16
C VAL A 156 8.24 -7.18 16.24
N TRP A 157 8.55 -7.76 17.41
CA TRP A 157 8.68 -9.20 17.57
C TRP A 157 7.43 -9.98 17.16
N PHE A 158 6.24 -9.42 17.44
CA PHE A 158 4.97 -10.04 17.06
C PHE A 158 4.89 -10.24 15.55
N TYR A 159 5.20 -9.20 14.78
CA TYR A 159 5.19 -9.23 13.31
C TYR A 159 6.33 -10.05 12.70
N GLN A 160 7.44 -10.17 13.41
CA GLN A 160 8.53 -11.08 13.05
C GLN A 160 8.07 -12.55 13.17
N VAL A 161 7.36 -12.90 14.25
CA VAL A 161 6.76 -14.23 14.39
C VAL A 161 5.76 -14.52 13.29
N LEU A 162 4.86 -13.57 12.98
CA LEU A 162 3.91 -13.73 11.87
C LEU A 162 4.64 -13.96 10.55
N ALA A 163 5.65 -13.14 10.23
CA ALA A 163 6.39 -13.26 8.98
C ALA A 163 7.12 -14.60 8.84
N ARG A 164 7.75 -15.10 9.91
CA ARG A 164 8.36 -16.45 9.91
C ARG A 164 7.32 -17.55 9.69
N LYS A 165 6.14 -17.46 10.31
CA LYS A 165 5.04 -18.43 10.11
C LYS A 165 4.41 -18.35 8.71
N ILE A 166 4.35 -17.18 8.10
CA ILE A 166 3.92 -17.01 6.72
C ILE A 166 4.93 -17.69 5.77
N GLY A 167 6.21 -17.49 5.99
CA GLY A 167 7.30 -17.98 5.16
C GLY A 167 7.60 -17.09 3.95
N ASN A 168 8.81 -17.26 3.40
CA ASN A 168 9.32 -16.38 2.33
C ASN A 168 8.50 -16.47 1.04
N GLU A 169 8.18 -17.67 0.58
CA GLU A 169 7.47 -17.89 -0.69
C GLU A 169 6.09 -17.21 -0.69
N ARG A 170 5.26 -17.51 0.31
CA ARG A 170 3.92 -16.90 0.42
C ARG A 170 3.99 -15.39 0.62
N MET A 171 4.95 -14.91 1.42
CA MET A 171 5.16 -13.47 1.62
C MET A 171 5.51 -12.79 0.29
N GLN A 172 6.44 -13.37 -0.51
CA GLN A 172 6.84 -12.83 -1.81
C GLN A 172 5.68 -12.86 -2.81
N GLU A 173 4.89 -13.92 -2.81
CA GLU A 173 3.72 -14.06 -3.67
C GLU A 173 2.71 -12.92 -3.42
N PHE A 174 2.29 -12.71 -2.16
CA PHE A 174 1.35 -11.63 -1.82
C PHE A 174 1.94 -10.24 -2.08
N VAL A 175 3.20 -10.01 -1.78
CA VAL A 175 3.88 -8.74 -2.09
C VAL A 175 3.87 -8.46 -3.59
N ASN A 176 4.04 -9.49 -4.44
CA ASN A 176 3.97 -9.38 -5.90
C ASN A 176 2.54 -9.12 -6.38
N GLN A 177 1.55 -9.89 -5.88
CA GLN A 177 0.13 -9.75 -6.26
C GLN A 177 -0.43 -8.37 -5.90
N VAL A 178 -0.07 -7.85 -4.73
CA VAL A 178 -0.45 -6.51 -4.26
C VAL A 178 0.27 -5.42 -5.05
N GLY A 179 1.48 -5.70 -5.54
CA GLY A 179 2.36 -4.72 -6.15
C GLY A 179 2.93 -3.74 -5.12
N TYR A 180 3.31 -4.21 -3.93
CA TYR A 180 3.78 -3.36 -2.84
C TYR A 180 5.23 -2.89 -3.06
N GLY A 181 5.41 -1.57 -3.20
CA GLY A 181 6.72 -0.96 -3.39
C GLY A 181 7.52 -1.57 -4.56
N ASN A 182 8.81 -1.78 -4.36
CA ASN A 182 9.69 -2.42 -5.34
C ASN A 182 9.59 -3.97 -5.35
N ARG A 183 8.78 -4.56 -4.48
CA ARG A 183 8.51 -6.01 -4.37
C ARG A 183 9.73 -6.88 -4.00
N ARG A 184 10.80 -6.32 -3.45
CA ARG A 184 12.03 -7.03 -3.08
C ARG A 184 12.03 -7.35 -1.58
N ILE A 185 11.66 -8.57 -1.20
CA ILE A 185 11.71 -9.01 0.22
C ILE A 185 13.03 -9.70 0.59
N GLY A 186 13.88 -9.98 -0.43
CA GLY A 186 15.18 -10.60 -0.19
C GLY A 186 15.12 -12.11 0.05
N LYS A 187 16.18 -12.62 0.67
CA LYS A 187 16.36 -14.06 0.91
C LYS A 187 15.54 -14.55 2.12
N PRO A 188 15.27 -15.87 2.22
CA PRO A 188 14.51 -16.46 3.34
C PRO A 188 15.03 -16.10 4.72
N GLU A 189 16.35 -15.96 4.89
CA GLU A 189 16.97 -15.62 6.17
C GLU A 189 16.56 -14.24 6.69
N ASN A 190 16.08 -13.36 5.81
CA ASN A 190 15.66 -12.00 6.12
C ASN A 190 14.15 -11.83 6.25
N ILE A 191 13.39 -12.94 6.26
CA ILE A 191 11.91 -12.91 6.21
C ILE A 191 11.29 -12.08 7.36
N ASP A 192 11.92 -11.99 8.49
CA ASP A 192 11.41 -11.30 9.66
C ASP A 192 11.94 -9.88 9.86
N ASN A 193 12.76 -9.38 8.92
CA ASN A 193 13.35 -8.04 9.04
C ASN A 193 13.47 -7.25 7.71
N PHE A 194 13.08 -7.81 6.57
CA PHE A 194 13.26 -7.19 5.24
C PHE A 194 12.61 -5.81 5.10
N TRP A 195 11.56 -5.49 5.87
CA TRP A 195 10.91 -4.19 5.90
C TRP A 195 11.62 -3.16 6.82
N LEU A 196 12.61 -3.62 7.62
CA LEU A 196 13.40 -2.80 8.55
C LEU A 196 14.84 -2.60 8.08
N LYS A 197 15.45 -3.63 7.46
CA LYS A 197 16.87 -3.66 7.10
C LYS A 197 17.14 -4.13 5.67
N GLY A 198 16.16 -4.79 5.02
CA GLY A 198 16.31 -5.38 3.68
C GLY A 198 16.18 -4.37 2.54
N ASP A 199 15.86 -4.89 1.35
CA ASP A 199 15.81 -4.14 0.09
C ASP A 199 14.41 -3.63 -0.27
N LEU A 200 13.39 -3.95 0.53
CA LEU A 200 12.04 -3.45 0.28
C LEU A 200 11.99 -1.93 0.39
N ARG A 201 11.51 -1.27 -0.65
CA ARG A 201 11.38 0.18 -0.72
C ARG A 201 9.99 0.55 -1.23
N ILE A 202 9.46 1.68 -0.73
CA ILE A 202 8.18 2.22 -1.15
C ILE A 202 8.23 3.75 -1.10
N THR A 203 7.59 4.40 -2.09
CA THR A 203 7.47 5.86 -2.11
C THR A 203 6.20 6.31 -1.38
N PRO A 204 6.11 7.57 -0.90
CA PRO A 204 4.87 8.14 -0.38
C PRO A 204 3.69 8.00 -1.37
N ARG A 205 3.91 8.20 -2.66
CA ARG A 205 2.89 8.00 -3.70
C ARG A 205 2.42 6.55 -3.81
N GLN A 206 3.33 5.59 -3.72
CA GLN A 206 2.98 4.16 -3.72
C GLN A 206 2.21 3.77 -2.45
N GLN A 207 2.50 4.38 -1.29
CA GLN A 207 1.68 4.20 -0.07
C GLN A 207 0.23 4.63 -0.30
N ILE A 208 0.00 5.78 -0.95
CA ILE A 208 -1.36 6.23 -1.30
C ILE A 208 -2.08 5.18 -2.17
N ARG A 209 -1.43 4.69 -3.25
CA ARG A 209 -2.02 3.68 -4.15
C ARG A 209 -2.36 2.39 -3.41
N PHE A 210 -1.47 1.94 -2.53
CA PHE A 210 -1.70 0.75 -1.71
C PHE A 210 -2.92 0.96 -0.78
N LEU A 211 -3.01 2.09 -0.09
CA LEU A 211 -4.13 2.41 0.80
C LEU A 211 -5.46 2.55 0.05
N GLN A 212 -5.44 3.08 -1.18
CA GLN A 212 -6.62 3.10 -2.05
C GLN A 212 -7.13 1.68 -2.34
N LYS A 213 -6.22 0.75 -2.67
CA LYS A 213 -6.58 -0.67 -2.89
C LYS A 213 -7.11 -1.33 -1.61
N VAL A 214 -6.50 -1.06 -0.44
CA VAL A 214 -6.99 -1.53 0.88
C VAL A 214 -8.42 -1.06 1.12
N ARG A 215 -8.67 0.24 0.95
CA ARG A 215 -9.99 0.84 1.23
C ARG A 215 -11.07 0.37 0.25
N SER A 216 -10.75 0.28 -1.03
CA SER A 216 -11.68 -0.13 -2.09
C SER A 216 -11.90 -1.64 -2.17
N GLY A 217 -11.16 -2.45 -1.43
CA GLY A 217 -11.25 -3.90 -1.51
C GLY A 217 -10.66 -4.52 -2.78
N LYS A 218 -9.83 -3.78 -3.52
CA LYS A 218 -9.19 -4.24 -4.77
C LYS A 218 -7.86 -4.97 -4.52
N LEU A 219 -7.81 -5.78 -3.48
CA LEU A 219 -6.65 -6.60 -3.12
C LEU A 219 -7.08 -8.07 -3.03
N PRO A 220 -6.14 -9.03 -3.22
CA PRO A 220 -6.43 -10.46 -3.19
C PRO A 220 -6.62 -10.98 -1.75
N PHE A 221 -7.51 -10.34 -0.99
CA PHE A 221 -7.84 -10.69 0.38
C PHE A 221 -9.35 -10.75 0.57
N SER A 222 -9.80 -11.60 1.47
CA SER A 222 -11.22 -11.73 1.81
C SER A 222 -11.79 -10.41 2.36
N LYS A 223 -13.07 -10.16 2.09
CA LYS A 223 -13.79 -8.99 2.62
C LYS A 223 -13.73 -8.94 4.16
N ARG A 224 -13.78 -10.09 4.82
CA ARG A 224 -13.65 -10.21 6.28
C ARG A 224 -12.31 -9.63 6.74
N ASN A 225 -11.20 -10.08 6.18
CA ASN A 225 -9.86 -9.67 6.58
C ASN A 225 -9.57 -8.20 6.26
N LEU A 226 -10.06 -7.71 5.11
CA LEU A 226 -9.98 -6.29 4.75
C LEU A 226 -10.78 -5.40 5.73
N ASN A 227 -11.97 -5.83 6.15
CA ASN A 227 -12.77 -5.08 7.11
C ASN A 227 -12.14 -5.09 8.52
N LEU A 228 -11.62 -6.25 8.95
CA LEU A 228 -10.91 -6.36 10.22
C LEU A 228 -9.67 -5.46 10.24
N LEU A 229 -8.85 -5.46 9.17
CA LEU A 229 -7.72 -4.54 9.08
C LEU A 229 -8.15 -3.08 9.16
N LYS A 230 -9.20 -2.67 8.42
CA LYS A 230 -9.71 -1.29 8.47
C LYS A 230 -10.11 -0.89 9.87
N ASP A 231 -10.69 -1.81 10.65
CA ASP A 231 -11.04 -1.55 12.04
C ASP A 231 -9.79 -1.44 12.94
N ILE A 232 -8.84 -2.34 12.79
CA ILE A 232 -7.54 -2.29 13.50
C ILE A 232 -6.77 -0.99 13.22
N MET A 233 -6.91 -0.43 12.02
CA MET A 233 -6.24 0.81 11.60
C MET A 233 -6.85 2.08 12.21
N ILE A 234 -7.97 2.03 12.93
CA ILE A 234 -8.59 3.21 13.52
C ILE A 234 -7.64 3.84 14.53
N VAL A 235 -7.23 5.08 14.26
CA VAL A 235 -6.44 5.93 15.15
C VAL A 235 -7.36 6.80 15.98
N GLU A 236 -8.42 7.32 15.34
CA GLU A 236 -9.41 8.20 15.95
C GLU A 236 -10.75 8.06 15.23
N LYS A 237 -11.82 8.05 16.00
CA LYS A 237 -13.19 8.03 15.51
C LYS A 237 -14.02 9.05 16.26
N THR A 238 -14.62 9.98 15.52
CA THR A 238 -15.54 11.01 16.01
C THR A 238 -16.88 10.90 15.28
N PRO A 239 -17.92 11.66 15.68
CA PRO A 239 -19.15 11.75 14.89
C PRO A 239 -18.93 12.24 13.45
N ASN A 240 -17.90 13.06 13.23
CA ASN A 240 -17.67 13.75 11.96
C ASN A 240 -16.69 13.04 11.03
N TYR A 241 -15.75 12.24 11.57
CA TYR A 241 -14.74 11.56 10.76
C TYR A 241 -14.19 10.29 11.40
N ILE A 242 -13.56 9.47 10.58
CA ILE A 242 -12.74 8.34 11.03
C ILE A 242 -11.36 8.50 10.43
N LEU A 243 -10.36 8.62 11.29
CA LEU A 243 -8.94 8.64 10.90
C LEU A 243 -8.35 7.25 11.09
N ARG A 244 -7.84 6.68 10.01
CA ARG A 244 -7.13 5.41 10.02
C ARG A 244 -5.69 5.61 9.59
N GLY A 245 -4.77 4.90 10.23
CA GLY A 245 -3.37 5.07 9.89
C GLY A 245 -2.43 4.10 10.57
N LYS A 246 -1.19 4.17 10.13
CA LYS A 246 -0.06 3.44 10.72
C LYS A 246 1.19 4.29 10.69
N THR A 247 1.86 4.35 11.82
CA THR A 247 3.19 4.96 11.94
C THR A 247 4.28 3.96 11.58
N GLY A 248 5.41 4.46 11.12
CA GLY A 248 6.64 3.71 10.92
C GLY A 248 7.84 4.51 11.33
N TRP A 249 8.90 3.81 11.75
CA TRP A 249 10.19 4.42 12.03
C TRP A 249 11.29 3.38 11.83
N VAL A 250 12.31 3.76 11.07
CA VAL A 250 13.53 2.99 10.89
C VAL A 250 14.67 3.94 10.51
N ASN A 251 15.81 3.79 11.13
CA ASN A 251 16.93 4.70 10.96
C ASN A 251 16.46 6.17 11.11
N LYS A 252 16.75 7.00 10.10
CA LYS A 252 16.31 8.42 10.06
C LYS A 252 14.95 8.62 9.37
N THR A 253 14.20 7.57 9.07
CA THR A 253 12.94 7.68 8.30
C THR A 253 11.72 7.47 9.18
N GLY A 254 10.93 8.52 9.36
CA GLY A 254 9.64 8.50 10.05
C GLY A 254 8.46 8.52 9.08
N TRP A 255 7.44 7.70 9.33
CA TRP A 255 6.23 7.59 8.52
C TRP A 255 4.97 7.79 9.34
N PHE A 256 3.98 8.43 8.74
CA PHE A 256 2.57 8.27 9.09
C PHE A 256 1.75 8.21 7.82
N VAL A 257 1.11 7.06 7.58
CA VAL A 257 0.34 6.80 6.36
C VAL A 257 -1.06 6.34 6.73
N GLY A 258 -2.05 6.72 5.93
CA GLY A 258 -3.43 6.38 6.25
C GLY A 258 -4.45 7.08 5.38
N TYR A 259 -5.66 7.15 5.89
CA TYR A 259 -6.75 7.90 5.25
C TYR A 259 -7.76 8.41 6.27
N LEU A 260 -8.38 9.52 5.94
CA LEU A 260 -9.49 10.15 6.65
C LEU A 260 -10.77 9.91 5.87
N GLU A 261 -11.79 9.41 6.52
CA GLU A 261 -13.16 9.31 5.98
C GLU A 261 -14.05 10.35 6.65
N GLN A 262 -14.66 11.21 5.85
CA GLN A 262 -15.54 12.29 6.30
C GLN A 262 -16.61 12.55 5.23
N ASN A 263 -17.89 12.60 5.61
CA ASN A 263 -19.00 12.95 4.73
C ASN A 263 -19.01 12.14 3.40
N ASN A 264 -18.78 10.83 3.47
CA ASN A 264 -18.64 9.93 2.33
C ASN A 264 -17.44 10.22 1.39
N GLN A 265 -16.56 11.13 1.80
CA GLN A 265 -15.32 11.42 1.09
C GLN A 265 -14.13 10.74 1.77
N VAL A 266 -13.08 10.45 0.99
CA VAL A 266 -11.87 9.80 1.49
C VAL A 266 -10.64 10.59 1.06
N TYR A 267 -9.82 10.93 2.05
CA TYR A 267 -8.56 11.64 1.88
C TYR A 267 -7.43 10.74 2.32
N TYR A 268 -6.63 10.27 1.36
CA TYR A 268 -5.47 9.43 1.65
C TYR A 268 -4.26 10.31 1.91
N PHE A 269 -3.42 9.92 2.86
CA PHE A 269 -2.21 10.69 3.17
C PHE A 269 -1.00 9.78 3.39
N ALA A 270 0.17 10.30 3.04
CA ALA A 270 1.46 9.71 3.37
C ALA A 270 2.43 10.82 3.74
N THR A 271 2.75 10.90 5.02
CA THR A 271 3.78 11.79 5.58
C THR A 271 5.05 11.01 5.79
N ASN A 272 6.17 11.54 5.31
CA ASN A 272 7.49 10.99 5.46
C ASN A 272 8.44 12.09 5.94
N ILE A 273 9.03 11.93 7.12
CA ILE A 273 9.94 12.93 7.70
C ILE A 273 11.32 12.33 7.99
N GLU A 274 12.34 13.17 8.01
CA GLU A 274 13.62 12.81 8.57
C GLU A 274 13.55 12.89 10.11
N MET A 275 13.86 11.79 10.77
CA MET A 275 13.86 11.68 12.23
C MET A 275 15.27 11.40 12.71
N THR A 276 15.93 12.40 13.22
CA THR A 276 17.28 12.29 13.83
C THR A 276 17.21 11.88 15.29
N ASP A 277 16.09 12.11 15.95
CA ASP A 277 15.82 11.81 17.35
C ASP A 277 14.42 11.20 17.53
N ALA A 278 14.29 10.31 18.50
CA ALA A 278 13.01 9.71 18.90
C ALA A 278 11.98 10.75 19.37
N LYS A 279 12.42 11.90 19.91
CA LYS A 279 11.55 13.02 20.31
C LYS A 279 10.75 13.59 19.14
N LEU A 280 11.23 13.44 17.90
CA LEU A 280 10.52 13.83 16.68
C LEU A 280 9.39 12.86 16.29
N ALA A 281 9.26 11.73 16.99
CA ALA A 281 8.24 10.73 16.62
C ALA A 281 6.80 11.28 16.59
N PRO A 282 6.36 12.20 17.46
CA PRO A 282 5.04 12.80 17.37
C PRO A 282 4.87 13.72 16.16
N ALA A 283 5.94 14.36 15.66
CA ALA A 283 5.87 15.35 14.59
C ALA A 283 5.20 14.80 13.31
N ARG A 284 5.49 13.55 12.93
CA ARG A 284 4.88 12.92 11.74
C ARG A 284 3.35 12.88 11.79
N ILE A 285 2.77 12.69 12.99
CA ILE A 285 1.31 12.70 13.19
C ILE A 285 0.81 14.14 13.23
N GLN A 286 1.49 15.03 13.97
CA GLN A 286 1.09 16.42 14.14
C GLN A 286 1.13 17.20 12.84
N ILE A 287 2.18 17.03 12.03
CA ILE A 287 2.29 17.59 10.67
C ILE A 287 1.12 17.14 9.81
N THR A 288 0.84 15.83 9.78
CA THR A 288 -0.31 15.29 9.03
C THR A 288 -1.61 15.95 9.47
N ARG A 289 -1.86 16.01 10.77
CA ARG A 289 -3.08 16.61 11.32
C ARG A 289 -3.20 18.11 10.98
N ARG A 290 -2.10 18.87 11.07
CA ARG A 290 -2.09 20.29 10.69
C ARG A 290 -2.37 20.49 9.20
N CYS A 291 -1.78 19.65 8.33
CA CYS A 291 -2.07 19.70 6.90
C CYS A 291 -3.53 19.35 6.59
N LEU A 292 -4.10 18.32 7.24
CA LEU A 292 -5.53 17.99 7.11
C LEU A 292 -6.43 19.12 7.63
N LYS A 293 -6.09 19.72 8.77
CA LYS A 293 -6.82 20.86 9.33
C LYS A 293 -6.77 22.09 8.40
N ARG A 294 -5.62 22.36 7.75
CA ARG A 294 -5.49 23.44 6.77
C ARG A 294 -6.38 23.24 5.54
N LEU A 295 -6.73 22.00 5.23
CA LEU A 295 -7.69 21.64 4.19
C LEU A 295 -9.16 21.68 4.69
N GLY A 296 -9.42 22.04 5.95
CA GLY A 296 -10.76 22.05 6.56
C GLY A 296 -11.31 20.65 6.85
N LEU A 297 -10.44 19.65 7.05
CA LEU A 297 -10.84 18.25 7.22
C LEU A 297 -10.81 17.76 8.68
N LEU A 298 -10.24 18.54 9.62
CA LEU A 298 -10.17 18.26 11.05
C LEU A 298 -10.51 19.50 11.86
#